data_47215dd41e305014a55d5bbbbe259107
#
_entry.id   47215dd41e305014a55d5bbbbe259107
#
_cell.length_a   1.000
_cell.length_b   1.000
_cell.length_c   1.000
_cell.angle_alpha   90.00
_cell.angle_beta   90.00
_cell.angle_gamma   90.00
#
_symmetry.space_group_name_H-M   'P 1'
#
loop_
_entity.id
_entity.type
_entity.pdbx_description
1 polymer ?
#
loop_
_entity_poly.entity_id
_entity_poly.type
_entity_poly.pdbx_seq_one_letter_code
_entity_poly.pdbx_strand_id
1 'polypeptide(L)'
;MKRFLILTYILIAALTTHAQLTSSPLDQEIRAVWLTTIGGIDWPRTYATSPANIERQKQELVRMLDRLKEIRINTVLLQTRIRGTVIYPSALEPWDYCMTGKPGQYPGYDPLRFAIDECHKRGMELHAWVVTLPLGKWNGNGCQNMRKRYPKLVKKIGQDGFLDPENSQTGDVVANLCEEIVRKYKVDGIHLDYIRYPDGWRIRVGRSTGREYITNIVRKINRAVKSVRKDIKLSCSPVGKYEDLSRYSSRGWNAYVGVCQDAQGWLRSGLMDQLYPMMYFKGNQFYPFALNWSENRYGKDVAAGLGIYFLDPHEGNWKIDEVKRQLAVCRQYGLGQCFFRAKFLLDNVQGIYNYLRIWNNQDLLSERLGGLPPVPAVEDHGFSPVKSYDVRPNPALPYLKNDGTHMQLPPKGKTLDADMIIIRTLMGTAVATLPYRGSTADISRIPSGSYEVRSLNQKGITHRLGFLEIKR
;
A
#
# COMPACT_ATOMS: atom_id res chain seq x y z
N MET A 1 -2.39 59.22 -9.50
CA MET A 1 -2.01 57.97 -10.20
C MET A 1 -1.21 56.97 -9.33
N LYS A 2 -0.16 57.34 -8.59
CA LYS A 2 0.63 56.40 -7.76
C LYS A 2 -0.16 55.71 -6.62
N ARG A 3 -1.15 56.37 -6.02
CA ARG A 3 -2.00 55.74 -4.96
C ARG A 3 -3.01 54.73 -5.48
N PHE A 4 -3.48 54.86 -6.72
CA PHE A 4 -4.40 53.91 -7.36
C PHE A 4 -3.69 52.61 -7.77
N LEU A 5 -2.40 52.71 -8.20
CA LEU A 5 -1.58 51.53 -8.55
C LEU A 5 -1.24 50.67 -7.35
N ILE A 6 -1.02 51.27 -6.18
CA ILE A 6 -0.69 50.54 -4.93
C ILE A 6 -1.94 49.78 -4.43
N LEU A 7 -3.15 50.38 -4.51
CA LEU A 7 -4.37 49.68 -4.13
C LEU A 7 -4.69 48.51 -5.06
N THR A 8 -4.45 48.68 -6.37
CA THR A 8 -4.66 47.59 -7.34
C THR A 8 -3.67 46.44 -7.13
N TYR A 9 -2.42 46.72 -6.77
CA TYR A 9 -1.42 45.71 -6.46
C TYR A 9 -1.74 44.93 -5.17
N ILE A 10 -2.24 45.62 -4.14
CA ILE A 10 -2.68 44.99 -2.88
C ILE A 10 -3.92 44.14 -3.12
N LEU A 11 -4.85 44.57 -3.99
CA LEU A 11 -6.07 43.79 -4.31
C LEU A 11 -5.73 42.54 -5.15
N ILE A 12 -4.75 42.62 -6.07
CA ILE A 12 -4.28 41.48 -6.86
C ILE A 12 -3.48 40.53 -5.99
N ALA A 13 -2.65 41.01 -5.07
CA ALA A 13 -1.93 40.18 -4.11
C ALA A 13 -2.89 39.48 -3.12
N ALA A 14 -4.00 40.12 -2.74
CA ALA A 14 -5.03 39.51 -1.88
C ALA A 14 -5.87 38.45 -2.63
N LEU A 15 -6.00 38.55 -3.95
CA LEU A 15 -6.70 37.53 -4.77
C LEU A 15 -5.84 36.33 -5.13
N THR A 16 -4.50 36.44 -5.05
CA THR A 16 -3.61 35.30 -5.30
C THR A 16 -3.31 34.46 -4.06
N THR A 17 -3.71 34.89 -2.86
CA THR A 17 -3.50 34.14 -1.60
C THR A 17 -4.67 33.21 -1.22
N HIS A 18 -5.71 33.08 -2.04
CA HIS A 18 -6.88 32.28 -1.72
C HIS A 18 -7.05 31.02 -2.58
N ALA A 19 -5.98 30.47 -3.12
CA ALA A 19 -6.02 29.19 -3.83
C ALA A 19 -4.90 28.23 -3.40
N GLN A 20 -4.53 28.22 -2.14
CA GLN A 20 -4.09 26.98 -1.52
C GLN A 20 -5.37 26.25 -1.07
N LEU A 21 -5.99 25.54 -1.99
CA LEU A 21 -6.83 24.41 -1.67
C LEU A 21 -5.96 23.50 -0.79
N THR A 22 -6.17 23.57 0.52
CA THR A 22 -5.66 22.54 1.43
C THR A 22 -6.28 21.25 0.93
N SER A 23 -5.48 20.43 0.21
CA SER A 23 -5.92 19.12 -0.19
C SER A 23 -6.44 18.42 1.06
N SER A 24 -7.69 17.98 1.03
CA SER A 24 -8.27 17.19 2.10
C SER A 24 -7.32 16.03 2.40
N PRO A 25 -7.08 15.66 3.67
CA PRO A 25 -6.29 14.46 4.00
C PRO A 25 -6.72 13.23 3.23
N LEU A 26 -7.99 13.14 2.81
CA LEU A 26 -8.51 12.07 1.97
C LEU A 26 -8.03 12.16 0.51
N ASP A 27 -7.70 13.33 -0.01
CA ASP A 27 -7.22 13.47 -1.39
C ASP A 27 -5.78 12.96 -1.54
N GLN A 28 -5.00 12.97 -0.45
CA GLN A 28 -3.63 12.44 -0.40
C GLN A 28 -3.57 10.95 -0.02
N GLU A 29 -4.66 10.37 0.51
CA GLU A 29 -4.69 8.97 0.94
C GLU A 29 -4.67 8.04 -0.28
N ILE A 30 -3.74 7.07 -0.30
CA ILE A 30 -3.79 5.98 -1.29
C ILE A 30 -4.96 5.06 -0.96
N ARG A 31 -5.88 4.92 -1.91
CA ARG A 31 -6.98 3.95 -1.89
C ARG A 31 -6.84 3.06 -3.10
N ALA A 32 -6.10 1.96 -2.91
CA ALA A 32 -5.70 1.08 -3.99
C ALA A 32 -6.45 -0.25 -3.98
N VAL A 33 -6.40 -0.95 -5.11
CA VAL A 33 -6.92 -2.31 -5.25
C VAL A 33 -5.99 -3.13 -6.14
N TRP A 34 -5.71 -4.38 -5.74
CA TRP A 34 -5.12 -5.36 -6.65
C TRP A 34 -6.21 -5.93 -7.55
N LEU A 35 -5.97 -5.83 -8.86
CA LEU A 35 -6.80 -6.41 -9.91
C LEU A 35 -6.01 -7.52 -10.58
N THR A 36 -6.38 -8.77 -10.28
CA THR A 36 -5.66 -9.95 -10.74
C THR A 36 -6.13 -10.41 -12.11
N THR A 37 -5.18 -10.80 -12.95
CA THR A 37 -5.47 -11.37 -14.28
C THR A 37 -5.18 -12.86 -14.39
N ILE A 38 -4.39 -13.41 -13.47
CA ILE A 38 -4.08 -14.84 -13.44
C ILE A 38 -5.36 -15.67 -13.46
N GLY A 39 -5.47 -16.55 -14.46
CA GLY A 39 -6.65 -17.41 -14.61
C GLY A 39 -7.98 -16.67 -14.82
N GLY A 40 -7.96 -15.36 -15.07
CA GLY A 40 -9.15 -14.53 -15.20
C GLY A 40 -9.95 -14.39 -13.90
N ILE A 41 -9.32 -14.57 -12.73
CA ILE A 41 -10.03 -14.63 -11.44
C ILE A 41 -10.68 -13.29 -11.01
N ASP A 42 -10.16 -12.15 -11.46
CA ASP A 42 -10.86 -10.86 -11.41
C ASP A 42 -11.26 -10.43 -12.82
N TRP A 43 -10.27 -10.34 -13.74
CA TRP A 43 -10.43 -9.92 -15.12
C TRP A 43 -9.30 -10.50 -15.98
N PRO A 44 -9.58 -10.90 -17.24
CA PRO A 44 -10.91 -10.99 -17.88
C PRO A 44 -11.62 -12.31 -17.55
N ARG A 45 -12.94 -12.26 -17.53
CA ARG A 45 -13.78 -13.48 -17.37
C ARG A 45 -14.16 -14.08 -18.73
N THR A 46 -14.18 -13.27 -19.76
CA THR A 46 -14.45 -13.66 -21.14
C THR A 46 -13.17 -13.77 -21.92
N TYR A 47 -12.91 -14.89 -22.59
CA TYR A 47 -11.78 -15.02 -23.50
C TYR A 47 -12.03 -14.24 -24.81
N ALA A 48 -11.03 -13.51 -25.27
CA ALA A 48 -11.03 -12.73 -26.52
C ALA A 48 -10.91 -13.63 -27.75
N THR A 49 -11.94 -14.41 -28.08
CA THR A 49 -11.98 -15.39 -29.18
C THR A 49 -12.72 -14.89 -30.41
N SER A 50 -13.41 -13.76 -30.32
CA SER A 50 -14.13 -13.10 -31.41
C SER A 50 -14.21 -11.59 -31.16
N PRO A 51 -14.53 -10.75 -32.16
CA PRO A 51 -14.74 -9.30 -31.97
C PRO A 51 -15.78 -9.00 -30.87
N ALA A 52 -16.87 -9.73 -30.81
CA ALA A 52 -17.90 -9.57 -29.77
C ALA A 52 -17.35 -9.91 -28.37
N ASN A 53 -16.53 -10.93 -28.24
CA ASN A 53 -15.91 -11.30 -26.97
C ASN A 53 -14.81 -10.33 -26.56
N ILE A 54 -14.08 -9.73 -27.49
CA ILE A 54 -13.15 -8.64 -27.22
C ILE A 54 -13.88 -7.47 -26.61
N GLU A 55 -14.99 -7.06 -27.22
CA GLU A 55 -15.80 -5.94 -26.68
C GLU A 55 -16.39 -6.26 -25.32
N ARG A 56 -16.89 -7.49 -25.12
CA ARG A 56 -17.36 -7.94 -23.79
C ARG A 56 -16.26 -7.88 -22.75
N GLN A 57 -15.04 -8.34 -23.07
CA GLN A 57 -13.87 -8.28 -22.20
C GLN A 57 -13.52 -6.84 -21.78
N LYS A 58 -13.58 -5.90 -22.75
CA LYS A 58 -13.40 -4.45 -22.48
C LYS A 58 -14.49 -3.91 -21.57
N GLN A 59 -15.76 -4.23 -21.85
CA GLN A 59 -16.89 -3.78 -21.04
C GLN A 59 -16.89 -4.35 -19.61
N GLU A 60 -16.35 -5.54 -19.41
CA GLU A 60 -16.12 -6.08 -18.06
C GLU A 60 -15.21 -5.15 -17.26
N LEU A 61 -14.07 -4.72 -17.82
CA LEU A 61 -13.14 -3.82 -17.16
C LEU A 61 -13.76 -2.44 -16.91
N VAL A 62 -14.41 -1.88 -17.91
CA VAL A 62 -15.11 -0.58 -17.78
C VAL A 62 -16.07 -0.57 -16.58
N ARG A 63 -16.96 -1.56 -16.50
CA ARG A 63 -17.89 -1.69 -15.37
C ARG A 63 -17.19 -1.86 -14.01
N MET A 64 -16.09 -2.59 -13.98
CA MET A 64 -15.30 -2.74 -12.75
C MET A 64 -14.71 -1.40 -12.32
N LEU A 65 -14.11 -0.66 -13.24
CA LEU A 65 -13.48 0.63 -12.95
C LEU A 65 -14.50 1.70 -12.55
N ASP A 66 -15.70 1.72 -13.17
CA ASP A 66 -16.79 2.63 -12.77
C ASP A 66 -17.19 2.40 -11.31
N ARG A 67 -17.37 1.16 -10.93
CA ARG A 67 -17.70 0.79 -9.54
C ARG A 67 -16.56 1.08 -8.56
N LEU A 68 -15.30 0.87 -8.95
CA LEU A 68 -14.16 1.23 -8.13
C LEU A 68 -14.06 2.75 -7.93
N LYS A 69 -14.38 3.53 -8.96
CA LYS A 69 -14.46 5.00 -8.86
C LYS A 69 -15.55 5.47 -7.90
N GLU A 70 -16.71 4.82 -7.89
CA GLU A 70 -17.83 5.14 -6.99
C GLU A 70 -17.43 5.05 -5.51
N ILE A 71 -16.54 4.12 -5.15
CA ILE A 71 -15.99 3.98 -3.79
C ILE A 71 -14.65 4.72 -3.61
N ARG A 72 -14.34 5.66 -4.52
CA ARG A 72 -13.14 6.52 -4.52
C ARG A 72 -11.80 5.76 -4.49
N ILE A 73 -11.72 4.59 -5.10
CA ILE A 73 -10.41 4.00 -5.43
C ILE A 73 -9.70 4.96 -6.37
N ASN A 74 -8.46 5.27 -6.07
CA ASN A 74 -7.62 6.19 -6.86
C ASN A 74 -6.40 5.51 -7.50
N THR A 75 -6.11 4.25 -7.16
CA THR A 75 -4.96 3.51 -7.68
C THR A 75 -5.35 2.07 -7.97
N VAL A 76 -5.08 1.61 -9.19
CA VAL A 76 -5.30 0.22 -9.62
C VAL A 76 -3.96 -0.45 -9.86
N LEU A 77 -3.68 -1.52 -9.10
CA LEU A 77 -2.52 -2.39 -9.30
C LEU A 77 -2.96 -3.53 -10.23
N LEU A 78 -2.80 -3.34 -11.55
CA LEU A 78 -3.23 -4.32 -12.55
C LEU A 78 -2.14 -5.37 -12.77
N GLN A 79 -2.46 -6.65 -12.55
CA GLN A 79 -1.51 -7.74 -12.80
C GLN A 79 -1.20 -7.84 -14.29
N THR A 80 -0.05 -7.27 -14.68
CA THR A 80 0.39 -7.08 -16.05
C THR A 80 1.36 -8.17 -16.50
N ARG A 81 2.25 -8.59 -15.60
CA ARG A 81 3.10 -9.78 -15.73
C ARG A 81 2.69 -10.80 -14.67
N ILE A 82 2.36 -12.00 -15.11
CA ILE A 82 1.80 -13.04 -14.23
C ILE A 82 2.91 -13.97 -13.73
N ARG A 83 3.37 -14.89 -14.56
CA ARG A 83 4.40 -15.89 -14.21
C ARG A 83 5.25 -16.21 -15.43
N GLY A 84 6.07 -15.25 -15.87
CA GLY A 84 6.83 -15.36 -17.12
C GLY A 84 5.96 -15.20 -18.37
N THR A 85 4.75 -14.65 -18.20
CA THR A 85 3.77 -14.34 -19.26
C THR A 85 3.15 -12.97 -19.00
N VAL A 86 2.65 -12.30 -20.01
CA VAL A 86 2.18 -10.92 -19.96
C VAL A 86 0.84 -10.73 -20.64
N ILE A 87 0.17 -9.60 -20.35
CA ILE A 87 -1.11 -9.20 -20.98
C ILE A 87 -0.94 -8.01 -21.95
N TYR A 88 0.25 -7.80 -22.48
CA TYR A 88 0.56 -6.72 -23.43
C TYR A 88 1.52 -7.22 -24.51
N PRO A 89 1.61 -6.55 -25.68
CA PRO A 89 2.60 -6.91 -26.72
C PRO A 89 4.03 -6.76 -26.19
N SER A 90 4.69 -7.88 -25.87
CA SER A 90 6.07 -7.92 -25.38
C SER A 90 6.99 -8.63 -26.34
N ALA A 91 8.22 -8.11 -26.50
CA ALA A 91 9.31 -8.79 -27.20
C ALA A 91 10.03 -9.80 -26.28
N LEU A 92 9.76 -9.76 -24.98
CA LEU A 92 10.52 -10.50 -23.96
C LEU A 92 9.78 -11.74 -23.48
N GLU A 93 8.47 -11.67 -23.29
CA GLU A 93 7.67 -12.76 -22.75
C GLU A 93 6.39 -13.01 -23.56
N PRO A 94 5.88 -14.27 -23.60
CA PRO A 94 4.70 -14.62 -24.36
C PRO A 94 3.42 -14.12 -23.69
N TRP A 95 2.34 -14.02 -24.48
CA TRP A 95 1.00 -13.74 -24.00
C TRP A 95 0.52 -14.79 -22.99
N ASP A 96 -0.11 -14.31 -21.93
CA ASP A 96 -0.79 -15.20 -20.99
C ASP A 96 -2.08 -15.76 -21.58
N TYR A 97 -2.41 -17.00 -21.21
CA TYR A 97 -3.61 -17.68 -21.68
C TYR A 97 -4.90 -17.04 -21.16
N CYS A 98 -4.85 -16.27 -20.07
CA CYS A 98 -6.03 -15.64 -19.46
C CYS A 98 -6.78 -14.72 -20.44
N MET A 99 -6.06 -14.17 -21.44
CA MET A 99 -6.66 -13.25 -22.40
C MET A 99 -7.51 -13.97 -23.48
N THR A 100 -7.08 -15.14 -23.92
CA THR A 100 -7.68 -15.84 -25.07
C THR A 100 -8.09 -17.29 -24.80
N GLY A 101 -7.72 -17.84 -23.64
CA GLY A 101 -7.81 -19.28 -23.36
C GLY A 101 -6.68 -20.11 -23.96
N LYS A 102 -5.76 -19.49 -24.74
CA LYS A 102 -4.64 -20.18 -25.41
C LYS A 102 -3.31 -19.48 -25.09
N PRO A 103 -2.31 -20.21 -24.56
CA PRO A 103 -0.99 -19.64 -24.26
C PRO A 103 -0.33 -19.05 -25.51
N GLY A 104 0.27 -17.86 -25.38
CA GLY A 104 1.02 -17.19 -26.45
C GLY A 104 0.16 -16.53 -27.52
N GLN A 105 -1.17 -16.60 -27.46
CA GLN A 105 -2.06 -16.04 -28.48
C GLN A 105 -2.37 -14.56 -28.20
N TYR A 106 -2.19 -13.70 -29.21
CA TYR A 106 -2.59 -12.29 -29.20
C TYR A 106 -4.13 -12.14 -29.12
N PRO A 107 -4.67 -11.32 -28.22
CA PRO A 107 -6.12 -11.19 -28.01
C PRO A 107 -6.83 -10.27 -29.02
N GLY A 108 -6.15 -9.74 -30.03
CA GLY A 108 -6.75 -8.83 -31.01
C GLY A 108 -6.76 -7.34 -30.60
N TYR A 109 -6.28 -7.01 -29.41
CA TYR A 109 -6.13 -5.63 -28.93
C TYR A 109 -5.02 -5.58 -27.87
N ASP A 110 -4.67 -4.38 -27.38
CA ASP A 110 -3.70 -4.17 -26.31
C ASP A 110 -4.43 -3.95 -24.97
N PRO A 111 -4.56 -4.98 -24.11
CA PRO A 111 -5.27 -4.89 -22.85
C PRO A 111 -4.67 -3.89 -21.85
N LEU A 112 -3.34 -3.77 -21.81
CA LEU A 112 -2.68 -2.82 -20.89
C LEU A 112 -2.93 -1.38 -21.33
N ARG A 113 -2.81 -1.08 -22.62
CA ARG A 113 -3.14 0.24 -23.17
C ARG A 113 -4.57 0.63 -22.84
N PHE A 114 -5.51 -0.27 -23.13
CA PHE A 114 -6.91 -0.06 -22.85
C PHE A 114 -7.18 0.21 -21.37
N ALA A 115 -6.56 -0.58 -20.48
CA ALA A 115 -6.74 -0.41 -19.03
C ALA A 115 -6.19 0.93 -18.53
N ILE A 116 -5.02 1.39 -19.04
CA ILE A 116 -4.45 2.69 -18.71
C ILE A 116 -5.42 3.81 -19.11
N ASP A 117 -5.88 3.79 -20.36
CA ASP A 117 -6.76 4.83 -20.90
C ASP A 117 -8.07 4.89 -20.08
N GLU A 118 -8.64 3.75 -19.71
CA GLU A 118 -9.86 3.68 -18.92
C GLU A 118 -9.66 4.10 -17.45
N CYS A 119 -8.51 3.81 -16.84
CA CYS A 119 -8.17 4.33 -15.51
C CYS A 119 -8.01 5.86 -15.53
N HIS A 120 -7.24 6.38 -16.49
CA HIS A 120 -7.00 7.82 -16.62
C HIS A 120 -8.27 8.63 -16.90
N LYS A 121 -9.19 8.13 -17.71
CA LYS A 121 -10.52 8.76 -17.93
C LYS A 121 -11.30 8.95 -16.63
N ARG A 122 -11.02 8.13 -15.60
CA ARG A 122 -11.66 8.17 -14.29
C ARG A 122 -10.84 8.89 -13.22
N GLY A 123 -9.67 9.44 -13.58
CA GLY A 123 -8.74 10.07 -12.65
C GLY A 123 -8.14 9.05 -11.65
N MET A 124 -7.94 7.81 -12.09
CA MET A 124 -7.27 6.77 -11.33
C MET A 124 -5.88 6.51 -11.91
N GLU A 125 -4.89 6.31 -11.03
CA GLU A 125 -3.58 5.82 -11.43
C GLU A 125 -3.66 4.32 -11.77
N LEU A 126 -2.88 3.90 -12.78
CA LEU A 126 -2.64 2.50 -13.06
C LEU A 126 -1.17 2.17 -12.86
N HIS A 127 -0.89 1.26 -11.93
CA HIS A 127 0.44 0.68 -11.76
C HIS A 127 0.48 -0.72 -12.38
N ALA A 128 1.47 -0.95 -13.24
CA ALA A 128 1.68 -2.28 -13.80
C ALA A 128 2.23 -3.21 -12.70
N TRP A 129 1.41 -4.17 -12.29
CA TRP A 129 1.81 -5.17 -11.30
C TRP A 129 2.59 -6.29 -11.96
N VAL A 130 3.86 -6.41 -11.56
CA VAL A 130 4.85 -7.35 -12.10
C VAL A 130 5.18 -8.39 -11.03
N VAL A 131 4.73 -9.64 -11.24
CA VAL A 131 5.20 -10.79 -10.44
C VAL A 131 6.62 -11.12 -10.89
N THR A 132 7.63 -10.89 -10.05
CA THR A 132 9.03 -10.79 -10.47
C THR A 132 9.73 -12.13 -10.69
N LEU A 133 9.97 -12.90 -9.62
CA LEU A 133 10.79 -14.11 -9.70
C LEU A 133 10.03 -15.38 -10.11
N PRO A 134 8.75 -15.59 -9.74
CA PRO A 134 8.01 -16.78 -10.15
C PRO A 134 7.79 -16.83 -11.67
N LEU A 135 7.95 -18.04 -12.26
CA LEU A 135 7.76 -18.33 -13.68
C LEU A 135 6.63 -19.34 -13.94
N GLY A 136 5.92 -19.75 -12.87
CA GLY A 136 4.86 -20.73 -12.94
C GLY A 136 5.34 -22.17 -13.12
N LYS A 137 4.45 -23.03 -13.62
CA LYS A 137 4.76 -24.45 -13.80
C LYS A 137 6.00 -24.63 -14.68
N TRP A 138 6.86 -25.58 -14.29
CA TRP A 138 8.11 -25.89 -15.00
C TRP A 138 7.91 -26.12 -16.50
N ASN A 139 6.82 -26.80 -16.86
CA ASN A 139 6.45 -27.04 -18.24
C ASN A 139 5.47 -25.99 -18.80
N GLY A 140 5.20 -24.92 -18.07
CA GLY A 140 4.37 -23.82 -18.54
C GLY A 140 5.08 -22.93 -19.56
N ASN A 141 4.32 -22.28 -20.43
CA ASN A 141 4.84 -21.48 -21.55
C ASN A 141 5.85 -20.40 -21.11
N GLY A 142 5.54 -19.66 -20.04
CA GLY A 142 6.44 -18.62 -19.51
C GLY A 142 7.76 -19.18 -19.01
N CYS A 143 7.72 -20.27 -18.23
CA CYS A 143 8.92 -20.92 -17.71
C CYS A 143 9.76 -21.55 -18.82
N GLN A 144 9.13 -22.19 -19.81
CA GLN A 144 9.83 -22.75 -20.97
C GLN A 144 10.53 -21.67 -21.80
N ASN A 145 9.84 -20.55 -22.09
CA ASN A 145 10.42 -19.40 -22.77
C ASN A 145 11.65 -18.85 -22.03
N MET A 146 11.54 -18.67 -20.72
CA MET A 146 12.64 -18.15 -19.91
C MET A 146 13.82 -19.11 -19.83
N ARG A 147 13.60 -20.42 -19.68
CA ARG A 147 14.65 -21.43 -19.71
C ARG A 147 15.37 -21.52 -21.06
N LYS A 148 14.64 -21.35 -22.16
CA LYS A 148 15.24 -21.34 -23.52
C LYS A 148 16.16 -20.13 -23.71
N ARG A 149 15.74 -18.95 -23.20
CA ARG A 149 16.52 -17.70 -23.33
C ARG A 149 17.68 -17.62 -22.31
N TYR A 150 17.45 -18.11 -21.09
CA TYR A 150 18.38 -17.98 -19.97
C TYR A 150 18.47 -19.29 -19.18
N PRO A 151 19.07 -20.35 -19.75
CA PRO A 151 19.05 -21.71 -19.17
C PRO A 151 19.70 -21.80 -17.80
N LYS A 152 20.69 -20.94 -17.50
CA LYS A 152 21.41 -20.92 -16.19
C LYS A 152 20.70 -20.11 -15.12
N LEU A 153 19.66 -19.35 -15.49
CA LEU A 153 19.00 -18.39 -14.62
C LEU A 153 17.78 -18.96 -13.91
N VAL A 154 17.24 -20.07 -14.40
CA VAL A 154 15.98 -20.63 -13.91
C VAL A 154 16.26 -21.84 -13.02
N LYS A 155 15.70 -21.81 -11.81
CA LYS A 155 15.74 -22.91 -10.83
C LYS A 155 14.34 -23.53 -10.68
N LYS A 156 14.32 -24.84 -10.46
CA LYS A 156 13.11 -25.60 -10.21
C LYS A 156 12.92 -25.80 -8.70
N ILE A 157 11.74 -25.46 -8.18
CA ILE A 157 11.34 -25.78 -6.80
C ILE A 157 10.00 -26.50 -6.88
N GLY A 158 9.94 -27.73 -6.43
CA GLY A 158 8.76 -28.58 -6.62
C GLY A 158 8.42 -28.72 -8.11
N GLN A 159 7.24 -28.27 -8.50
CA GLN A 159 6.78 -28.29 -9.89
C GLN A 159 6.89 -26.94 -10.61
N ASP A 160 7.38 -25.91 -9.93
CA ASP A 160 7.42 -24.55 -10.45
C ASP A 160 8.85 -24.08 -10.75
N GLY A 161 8.96 -23.14 -11.69
CA GLY A 161 10.21 -22.48 -12.05
C GLY A 161 10.29 -21.09 -11.44
N PHE A 162 11.52 -20.68 -11.10
CA PHE A 162 11.81 -19.37 -10.54
C PHE A 162 13.10 -18.80 -11.12
N LEU A 163 13.17 -17.49 -11.27
CA LEU A 163 14.44 -16.82 -11.51
C LEU A 163 15.30 -16.92 -10.24
N ASP A 164 16.58 -17.21 -10.42
CA ASP A 164 17.57 -17.38 -9.35
C ASP A 164 17.94 -16.00 -8.76
N PRO A 165 17.54 -15.66 -7.53
CA PRO A 165 17.88 -14.36 -6.93
C PRO A 165 19.37 -14.18 -6.67
N GLU A 166 20.13 -15.26 -6.58
CA GLU A 166 21.57 -15.23 -6.31
C GLU A 166 22.39 -15.01 -7.58
N ASN A 167 21.76 -15.10 -8.77
CA ASN A 167 22.40 -14.79 -10.04
C ASN A 167 22.20 -13.31 -10.41
N SER A 168 23.31 -12.58 -10.59
CA SER A 168 23.27 -11.13 -10.90
C SER A 168 22.49 -10.80 -12.17
N GLN A 169 22.43 -11.71 -13.16
CA GLN A 169 21.68 -11.53 -14.41
C GLN A 169 20.16 -11.49 -14.17
N THR A 170 19.66 -12.04 -13.07
CA THR A 170 18.23 -11.94 -12.71
C THR A 170 17.75 -10.50 -12.64
N GLY A 171 18.57 -9.63 -12.06
CA GLY A 171 18.25 -8.20 -11.96
C GLY A 171 18.16 -7.54 -13.35
N ASP A 172 19.04 -7.92 -14.29
CA ASP A 172 19.00 -7.35 -15.64
C ASP A 172 17.75 -7.81 -16.39
N VAL A 173 17.39 -9.08 -16.30
CA VAL A 173 16.18 -9.62 -16.95
C VAL A 173 14.92 -8.94 -16.44
N VAL A 174 14.76 -8.80 -15.10
CA VAL A 174 13.56 -8.17 -14.52
C VAL A 174 13.56 -6.66 -14.79
N ALA A 175 14.73 -6.01 -14.76
CA ALA A 175 14.86 -4.60 -15.10
C ALA A 175 14.43 -4.32 -16.55
N ASN A 176 14.87 -5.13 -17.50
CA ASN A 176 14.48 -5.00 -18.90
C ASN A 176 12.97 -5.18 -19.13
N LEU A 177 12.32 -6.08 -18.39
CA LEU A 177 10.85 -6.26 -18.42
C LEU A 177 10.13 -5.01 -17.93
N CYS A 178 10.56 -4.44 -16.81
CA CYS A 178 9.99 -3.22 -16.26
C CYS A 178 10.25 -2.00 -17.17
N GLU A 179 11.45 -1.90 -17.73
CA GLU A 179 11.83 -0.85 -18.68
C GLU A 179 10.99 -0.92 -19.96
N GLU A 180 10.73 -2.12 -20.50
CA GLU A 180 9.86 -2.31 -21.66
C GLU A 180 8.48 -1.72 -21.42
N ILE A 181 7.88 -1.96 -20.24
CA ILE A 181 6.58 -1.41 -19.87
C ILE A 181 6.63 0.13 -19.85
N VAL A 182 7.60 0.72 -19.15
CA VAL A 182 7.69 2.18 -18.99
C VAL A 182 7.96 2.88 -20.32
N ARG A 183 8.72 2.26 -21.24
CA ARG A 183 8.97 2.81 -22.58
C ARG A 183 7.73 2.78 -23.47
N LYS A 184 6.93 1.72 -23.38
CA LYS A 184 5.76 1.52 -24.25
C LYS A 184 4.49 2.18 -23.74
N TYR A 185 4.36 2.38 -22.43
CA TYR A 185 3.11 2.76 -21.80
C TYR A 185 3.24 3.92 -20.82
N LYS A 186 2.18 4.72 -20.72
CA LYS A 186 2.03 5.80 -19.75
C LYS A 186 1.45 5.27 -18.44
N VAL A 187 2.04 4.19 -17.89
CA VAL A 187 1.68 3.73 -16.54
C VAL A 187 2.15 4.75 -15.50
N ASP A 188 1.43 4.89 -14.39
CA ASP A 188 1.79 5.80 -13.31
C ASP A 188 2.82 5.18 -12.38
N GLY A 189 2.89 3.85 -12.35
CA GLY A 189 3.87 3.12 -11.54
C GLY A 189 4.17 1.72 -12.06
N ILE A 190 5.27 1.18 -11.54
CA ILE A 190 5.61 -0.26 -11.58
C ILE A 190 5.47 -0.79 -10.16
N HIS A 191 4.67 -1.84 -9.99
CA HIS A 191 4.43 -2.50 -8.71
C HIS A 191 5.05 -3.90 -8.72
N LEU A 192 6.09 -4.12 -7.90
CA LEU A 192 6.83 -5.38 -7.85
C LEU A 192 6.24 -6.32 -6.81
N ASP A 193 5.82 -7.49 -7.25
CA ASP A 193 5.39 -8.57 -6.36
C ASP A 193 6.39 -9.71 -6.39
N TYR A 194 6.49 -10.47 -5.30
CA TYR A 194 7.48 -11.55 -5.13
C TYR A 194 8.94 -11.10 -5.36
N ILE A 195 9.27 -9.85 -5.07
CA ILE A 195 10.65 -9.36 -5.07
C ILE A 195 11.35 -9.78 -3.76
N ARG A 196 11.57 -11.06 -3.62
CA ARG A 196 12.05 -11.75 -2.44
C ARG A 196 12.44 -13.19 -2.77
N TYR A 197 13.12 -13.88 -1.87
CA TYR A 197 13.34 -15.32 -2.04
C TYR A 197 11.99 -16.04 -2.14
N PRO A 198 11.84 -16.96 -3.12
CA PRO A 198 10.63 -17.74 -3.29
C PRO A 198 10.36 -18.66 -2.08
N ASP A 199 9.10 -18.94 -1.84
CA ASP A 199 8.70 -19.92 -0.84
C ASP A 199 9.29 -21.30 -1.21
N GLY A 200 9.83 -22.01 -0.20
CA GLY A 200 10.52 -23.28 -0.42
C GLY A 200 11.98 -23.17 -0.92
N TRP A 201 12.47 -21.96 -1.21
CA TRP A 201 13.88 -21.78 -1.55
C TRP A 201 14.77 -21.99 -0.32
N ARG A 202 15.70 -22.93 -0.41
CA ARG A 202 16.70 -23.13 0.66
C ARG A 202 17.80 -22.08 0.57
N ILE A 203 17.68 -21.02 1.35
CA ILE A 203 18.69 -19.96 1.43
C ILE A 203 19.91 -20.53 2.14
N ARG A 204 21.03 -20.67 1.42
CA ARG A 204 22.29 -21.23 1.93
C ARG A 204 23.31 -20.17 2.32
N VAL A 205 23.09 -18.92 1.91
CA VAL A 205 23.94 -17.77 2.22
C VAL A 205 23.48 -17.11 3.53
N GLY A 206 24.34 -16.29 4.12
CA GLY A 206 23.95 -15.44 5.25
C GLY A 206 22.79 -14.51 4.88
N ARG A 207 21.89 -14.21 5.84
CA ARG A 207 20.71 -13.37 5.58
C ARG A 207 21.06 -11.97 5.07
N SER A 208 22.18 -11.39 5.51
CA SER A 208 22.69 -10.13 5.00
C SER A 208 23.04 -10.22 3.52
N THR A 209 23.78 -11.25 3.12
CA THR A 209 24.13 -11.52 1.71
C THR A 209 22.88 -11.75 0.86
N GLY A 210 21.92 -12.53 1.39
CA GLY A 210 20.64 -12.75 0.70
C GLY A 210 19.86 -11.44 0.48
N ARG A 211 19.83 -10.54 1.46
CA ARG A 211 19.21 -9.21 1.29
C ARG A 211 19.94 -8.37 0.25
N GLU A 212 21.26 -8.45 0.19
CA GLU A 212 22.02 -7.72 -0.83
C GLU A 212 21.73 -8.23 -2.25
N TYR A 213 21.55 -9.54 -2.45
CA TYR A 213 21.13 -10.07 -3.74
C TYR A 213 19.78 -9.51 -4.18
N ILE A 214 18.76 -9.54 -3.31
CA ILE A 214 17.45 -8.97 -3.63
C ILE A 214 17.54 -7.45 -3.84
N THR A 215 18.28 -6.74 -2.99
CA THR A 215 18.47 -5.29 -3.11
C THR A 215 19.16 -4.91 -4.43
N ASN A 216 20.11 -5.73 -4.91
CA ASN A 216 20.76 -5.53 -6.20
C ASN A 216 19.77 -5.65 -7.37
N ILE A 217 18.84 -6.60 -7.31
CA ILE A 217 17.75 -6.71 -8.29
C ILE A 217 16.91 -5.43 -8.27
N VAL A 218 16.48 -4.98 -7.09
CA VAL A 218 15.70 -3.74 -6.91
C VAL A 218 16.44 -2.52 -7.45
N ARG A 219 17.74 -2.40 -7.17
CA ARG A 219 18.59 -1.30 -7.64
C ARG A 219 18.69 -1.24 -9.16
N LYS A 220 18.81 -2.41 -9.83
CA LYS A 220 18.82 -2.50 -11.29
C LYS A 220 17.47 -2.09 -11.87
N ILE A 221 16.36 -2.54 -11.29
CA ILE A 221 15.01 -2.16 -11.72
C ILE A 221 14.80 -0.64 -11.54
N ASN A 222 15.12 -0.09 -10.37
CA ASN A 222 15.00 1.34 -10.09
C ASN A 222 15.78 2.17 -11.13
N ARG A 223 17.04 1.81 -11.37
CA ARG A 223 17.89 2.49 -12.37
C ARG A 223 17.26 2.43 -13.76
N ALA A 224 16.81 1.28 -14.20
CA ALA A 224 16.22 1.09 -15.52
C ALA A 224 14.94 1.92 -15.70
N VAL A 225 13.98 1.82 -14.78
CA VAL A 225 12.70 2.55 -14.92
C VAL A 225 12.87 4.06 -14.76
N LYS A 226 13.70 4.50 -13.81
CA LYS A 226 13.95 5.95 -13.56
C LYS A 226 14.80 6.60 -14.66
N SER A 227 15.61 5.83 -15.39
CA SER A 227 16.34 6.36 -16.56
C SER A 227 15.42 6.70 -17.72
N VAL A 228 14.29 5.99 -17.86
CA VAL A 228 13.27 6.26 -18.88
C VAL A 228 12.35 7.41 -18.45
N ARG A 229 11.87 7.36 -17.21
CA ARG A 229 10.95 8.35 -16.68
C ARG A 229 11.17 8.56 -15.17
N LYS A 230 11.70 9.73 -14.80
CA LYS A 230 12.11 10.04 -13.42
C LYS A 230 10.95 10.05 -12.43
N ASP A 231 9.77 10.45 -12.86
CA ASP A 231 8.54 10.60 -12.05
C ASP A 231 7.78 9.29 -11.84
N ILE A 232 8.11 8.23 -12.60
CA ILE A 232 7.44 6.92 -12.45
C ILE A 232 7.51 6.40 -11.01
N LYS A 233 6.40 6.02 -10.42
CA LYS A 233 6.37 5.43 -9.09
C LYS A 233 6.86 3.99 -9.13
N LEU A 234 7.85 3.65 -8.30
CA LEU A 234 8.29 2.28 -8.10
C LEU A 234 7.84 1.81 -6.72
N SER A 235 7.10 0.72 -6.67
CA SER A 235 6.54 0.17 -5.44
C SER A 235 6.68 -1.34 -5.36
N CYS A 236 6.46 -1.92 -4.18
CA CYS A 236 6.35 -3.38 -4.05
C CYS A 236 5.33 -3.79 -2.97
N SER A 237 4.93 -5.07 -3.03
CA SER A 237 4.12 -5.77 -2.03
C SER A 237 5.01 -6.63 -1.12
N PRO A 238 5.61 -6.07 -0.04
CA PRO A 238 6.38 -6.89 0.89
C PRO A 238 5.48 -7.77 1.75
N VAL A 239 6.08 -8.80 2.36
CA VAL A 239 5.45 -9.55 3.44
C VAL A 239 4.99 -8.56 4.51
N GLY A 240 3.75 -8.70 4.98
CA GLY A 240 3.08 -7.72 5.85
C GLY A 240 3.75 -7.49 7.21
N LYS A 241 4.62 -8.40 7.64
CA LYS A 241 5.50 -8.23 8.80
C LYS A 241 6.91 -7.93 8.28
N TYR A 242 7.49 -6.79 8.67
CA TYR A 242 8.84 -6.48 8.25
C TYR A 242 9.87 -7.36 8.97
N GLU A 243 9.85 -7.35 10.31
CA GLU A 243 10.68 -8.16 11.19
C GLU A 243 9.93 -8.47 12.48
N ASP A 244 10.50 -9.26 13.37
CA ASP A 244 9.92 -9.50 14.69
C ASP A 244 9.98 -8.25 15.54
N LEU A 245 8.87 -7.93 16.22
CA LEU A 245 8.74 -6.74 17.04
C LEU A 245 8.84 -7.11 18.51
N SER A 246 10.07 -7.06 19.08
CA SER A 246 10.34 -7.43 20.47
C SER A 246 9.51 -6.64 21.48
N ARG A 247 9.25 -5.34 21.22
CA ARG A 247 8.45 -4.46 22.07
C ARG A 247 6.97 -4.86 22.20
N TYR A 248 6.47 -5.72 21.31
CA TYR A 248 5.09 -6.21 21.31
C TYR A 248 4.97 -7.72 21.45
N SER A 249 6.08 -8.42 21.61
CA SER A 249 6.12 -9.90 21.54
C SER A 249 5.47 -10.47 20.27
N SER A 250 5.43 -9.68 19.18
CA SER A 250 4.82 -10.05 17.91
C SER A 250 5.88 -10.60 16.98
N ARG A 251 5.78 -11.89 16.68
CA ARG A 251 6.77 -12.66 15.91
C ARG A 251 6.12 -13.43 14.78
N GLY A 252 6.92 -13.92 13.87
CA GLY A 252 6.48 -14.85 12.83
C GLY A 252 7.29 -14.70 11.55
N TRP A 253 6.88 -15.45 10.54
CA TRP A 253 7.45 -15.34 9.20
C TRP A 253 7.35 -13.89 8.70
N ASN A 254 8.49 -13.33 8.32
CA ASN A 254 8.62 -11.90 8.04
C ASN A 254 9.49 -11.62 6.80
N ALA A 255 9.45 -10.38 6.32
CA ALA A 255 10.15 -9.93 5.13
C ALA A 255 11.68 -9.99 5.30
N TYR A 256 12.19 -9.38 6.36
CA TYR A 256 13.61 -9.08 6.52
C TYR A 256 14.45 -10.33 6.73
N VAL A 257 14.03 -11.23 7.62
CA VAL A 257 14.76 -12.46 7.95
C VAL A 257 14.26 -13.65 7.14
N GLY A 258 12.94 -13.80 7.01
CA GLY A 258 12.33 -14.98 6.40
C GLY A 258 12.64 -15.11 4.91
N VAL A 259 12.54 -14.03 4.17
CA VAL A 259 12.66 -14.01 2.69
C VAL A 259 13.63 -12.96 2.15
N CYS A 260 14.48 -12.39 3.02
CA CYS A 260 15.54 -11.45 2.66
C CYS A 260 15.04 -10.19 1.91
N GLN A 261 13.86 -9.67 2.30
CA GLN A 261 13.19 -8.53 1.68
C GLN A 261 13.32 -7.29 2.55
N ASP A 262 14.31 -6.42 2.27
CA ASP A 262 14.59 -5.21 3.05
C ASP A 262 13.76 -4.02 2.58
N ALA A 263 12.42 -4.16 2.62
CA ALA A 263 11.51 -3.16 2.06
C ALA A 263 11.61 -1.79 2.74
N GLN A 264 11.77 -1.73 4.07
CA GLN A 264 11.97 -0.46 4.78
C GLN A 264 13.33 0.18 4.41
N GLY A 265 14.38 -0.62 4.23
CA GLY A 265 15.67 -0.14 3.73
C GLY A 265 15.58 0.45 2.32
N TRP A 266 14.76 -0.14 1.45
CA TRP A 266 14.53 0.39 0.10
C TRP A 266 13.77 1.72 0.10
N LEU A 267 12.78 1.91 0.98
CA LEU A 267 12.14 3.21 1.17
C LEU A 267 13.14 4.26 1.66
N ARG A 268 13.89 3.93 2.72
CA ARG A 268 14.89 4.83 3.32
C ARG A 268 15.95 5.28 2.33
N SER A 269 16.40 4.39 1.45
CA SER A 269 17.43 4.67 0.44
C SER A 269 16.88 5.27 -0.87
N GLY A 270 15.56 5.48 -0.99
CA GLY A 270 14.92 6.01 -2.19
C GLY A 270 14.86 5.03 -3.37
N LEU A 271 15.10 3.74 -3.13
CA LEU A 271 14.94 2.69 -4.15
C LEU A 271 13.47 2.36 -4.44
N MET A 272 12.60 2.62 -3.48
CA MET A 272 11.14 2.52 -3.64
C MET A 272 10.51 3.88 -3.30
N ASP A 273 9.43 4.21 -4.02
CA ASP A 273 8.61 5.40 -3.77
C ASP A 273 7.43 5.10 -2.85
N GLN A 274 6.90 3.88 -2.92
CA GLN A 274 5.73 3.43 -2.16
C GLN A 274 5.88 1.96 -1.77
N LEU A 275 5.20 1.55 -0.68
CA LEU A 275 5.06 0.14 -0.29
C LEU A 275 3.60 -0.24 -0.06
N TYR A 276 3.28 -1.49 -0.36
CA TYR A 276 1.97 -2.10 -0.16
C TYR A 276 2.12 -3.42 0.63
N PRO A 277 2.51 -3.36 1.93
CA PRO A 277 2.73 -4.58 2.71
C PRO A 277 1.47 -5.44 2.80
N MET A 278 1.60 -6.74 2.51
CA MET A 278 0.52 -7.72 2.50
C MET A 278 0.12 -8.10 3.94
N MET A 279 -0.65 -7.24 4.59
CA MET A 279 -1.01 -7.35 6.00
C MET A 279 -2.31 -8.16 6.21
N TYR A 280 -2.35 -9.37 5.70
CA TYR A 280 -3.52 -10.28 5.72
C TYR A 280 -3.65 -10.99 7.07
N PHE A 281 -3.70 -10.23 8.16
CA PHE A 281 -3.68 -10.73 9.54
C PHE A 281 -4.71 -9.99 10.39
N LYS A 282 -4.91 -10.44 11.65
CA LYS A 282 -5.75 -9.80 12.67
C LYS A 282 -4.98 -9.57 13.97
N GLY A 283 -5.51 -8.70 14.83
CA GLY A 283 -5.01 -8.51 16.19
C GLY A 283 -3.51 -8.21 16.27
N ASN A 284 -2.79 -8.89 17.14
CA ASN A 284 -1.35 -8.69 17.35
C ASN A 284 -0.47 -8.99 16.13
N GLN A 285 -1.02 -9.64 15.12
CA GLN A 285 -0.33 -9.88 13.86
C GLN A 285 -0.55 -8.76 12.83
N PHE A 286 -1.47 -7.82 13.10
CA PHE A 286 -1.77 -6.67 12.25
C PHE A 286 -1.34 -5.35 12.89
N TYR A 287 -1.93 -4.97 14.04
CA TYR A 287 -1.83 -3.61 14.57
C TYR A 287 -0.42 -3.16 14.95
N PRO A 288 0.42 -3.96 15.62
CA PRO A 288 1.80 -3.58 15.88
C PRO A 288 2.62 -3.39 14.61
N PHE A 289 2.37 -4.22 13.58
CA PHE A 289 3.07 -4.10 12.30
C PHE A 289 2.57 -2.91 11.48
N ALA A 290 1.27 -2.56 11.53
CA ALA A 290 0.76 -1.33 10.92
C ALA A 290 1.46 -0.10 11.50
N LEU A 291 1.63 -0.05 12.82
CA LEU A 291 2.38 1.01 13.46
C LEU A 291 3.86 1.01 13.03
N ASN A 292 4.50 -0.15 12.99
CA ASN A 292 5.89 -0.27 12.54
C ASN A 292 6.08 0.23 11.09
N TRP A 293 5.15 -0.09 10.19
CA TRP A 293 5.17 0.43 8.82
C TRP A 293 4.99 1.95 8.78
N SER A 294 4.10 2.51 9.60
CA SER A 294 3.90 3.96 9.70
C SER A 294 5.15 4.70 10.20
N GLU A 295 5.80 4.18 11.24
CA GLU A 295 7.00 4.77 11.82
C GLU A 295 8.20 4.75 10.87
N ASN A 296 8.29 3.75 10.00
CA ASN A 296 9.42 3.51 9.10
C ASN A 296 9.08 3.83 7.63
N ARG A 297 8.21 4.80 7.38
CA ARG A 297 7.85 5.23 6.01
C ARG A 297 8.80 6.28 5.42
N TYR A 298 9.65 6.90 6.22
CA TYR A 298 10.68 7.85 5.78
C TYR A 298 10.15 8.97 4.86
N GLY A 299 8.96 9.51 5.15
CA GLY A 299 8.31 10.54 4.33
C GLY A 299 7.73 10.04 3.00
N LYS A 300 7.68 8.74 2.80
CA LYS A 300 7.08 8.08 1.62
C LYS A 300 5.70 7.51 1.95
N ASP A 301 4.99 7.06 0.91
CA ASP A 301 3.67 6.47 1.07
C ASP A 301 3.75 4.97 1.37
N VAL A 302 2.98 4.54 2.35
CA VAL A 302 2.75 3.13 2.64
C VAL A 302 1.24 2.90 2.71
N ALA A 303 0.73 1.98 1.90
CA ALA A 303 -0.67 1.58 1.90
C ALA A 303 -0.78 0.13 2.42
N ALA A 304 -1.45 -0.05 3.55
CA ALA A 304 -1.65 -1.37 4.12
C ALA A 304 -2.48 -2.27 3.21
N GLY A 305 -1.94 -3.42 2.83
CA GLY A 305 -2.66 -4.46 2.11
C GLY A 305 -3.66 -5.16 3.02
N LEU A 306 -4.94 -5.04 2.72
CA LEU A 306 -6.03 -5.61 3.52
C LEU A 306 -6.57 -6.87 2.85
N GLY A 307 -6.54 -8.00 3.56
CA GLY A 307 -7.01 -9.29 3.07
C GLY A 307 -8.52 -9.43 3.14
N ILE A 308 -9.26 -8.64 2.36
CA ILE A 308 -10.72 -8.67 2.36
C ILE A 308 -11.32 -9.97 1.82
N TYR A 309 -10.52 -10.80 1.15
CA TYR A 309 -10.96 -12.14 0.74
C TYR A 309 -11.32 -13.02 1.95
N PHE A 310 -10.72 -12.78 3.11
CA PHE A 310 -11.08 -13.47 4.35
C PHE A 310 -12.49 -13.15 4.88
N LEU A 311 -13.18 -12.16 4.32
CA LEU A 311 -14.60 -11.93 4.59
C LEU A 311 -15.47 -13.03 3.98
N ASP A 312 -15.00 -13.71 2.93
CA ASP A 312 -15.69 -14.82 2.32
C ASP A 312 -15.70 -16.03 3.28
N PRO A 313 -16.85 -16.66 3.54
CA PRO A 313 -16.95 -17.84 4.41
C PRO A 313 -16.06 -19.01 3.97
N HIS A 314 -15.80 -19.15 2.67
CA HIS A 314 -14.97 -20.21 2.11
C HIS A 314 -13.45 -19.97 2.27
N GLU A 315 -13.04 -18.70 2.56
CA GLU A 315 -11.63 -18.32 2.66
C GLU A 315 -11.17 -18.15 4.12
N GLY A 316 -11.95 -17.49 4.97
CA GLY A 316 -11.52 -17.22 6.33
C GLY A 316 -12.60 -16.79 7.30
N ASN A 317 -13.78 -16.47 6.79
CA ASN A 317 -14.96 -16.09 7.57
C ASN A 317 -14.69 -14.98 8.63
N TRP A 318 -13.86 -13.99 8.28
CA TRP A 318 -13.69 -12.82 9.13
C TRP A 318 -14.98 -12.01 9.19
N LYS A 319 -15.20 -11.29 10.28
CA LYS A 319 -16.30 -10.33 10.36
C LYS A 319 -15.87 -9.00 9.74
N ILE A 320 -16.77 -8.30 9.07
CA ILE A 320 -16.51 -7.01 8.44
C ILE A 320 -15.96 -5.97 9.44
N ASP A 321 -16.35 -6.07 10.72
CA ASP A 321 -15.88 -5.14 11.76
C ASP A 321 -14.37 -5.20 12.00
N GLU A 322 -13.74 -6.35 11.71
CA GLU A 322 -12.27 -6.42 11.70
C GLU A 322 -11.68 -5.52 10.61
N VAL A 323 -12.22 -5.59 9.39
CA VAL A 323 -11.75 -4.76 8.27
C VAL A 323 -12.05 -3.28 8.51
N LYS A 324 -13.23 -2.94 9.05
CA LYS A 324 -13.57 -1.55 9.43
C LYS A 324 -12.57 -0.99 10.44
N ARG A 325 -12.20 -1.82 11.44
CA ARG A 325 -11.19 -1.46 12.44
C ARG A 325 -9.81 -1.25 11.83
N GLN A 326 -9.40 -2.14 10.93
CA GLN A 326 -8.13 -2.02 10.21
C GLN A 326 -8.09 -0.73 9.38
N LEU A 327 -9.16 -0.39 8.67
CA LEU A 327 -9.29 0.87 7.93
C LEU A 327 -9.13 2.10 8.83
N ALA A 328 -9.83 2.12 9.97
CA ALA A 328 -9.73 3.22 10.93
C ALA A 328 -8.31 3.38 11.48
N VAL A 329 -7.64 2.28 11.82
CA VAL A 329 -6.26 2.29 12.32
C VAL A 329 -5.26 2.72 11.23
N CYS A 330 -5.41 2.24 9.99
CA CYS A 330 -4.57 2.67 8.89
C CYS A 330 -4.66 4.20 8.70
N ARG A 331 -5.86 4.75 8.65
CA ARG A 331 -6.06 6.21 8.53
C ARG A 331 -5.49 6.97 9.76
N GLN A 332 -5.66 6.43 10.96
CA GLN A 332 -5.09 6.99 12.18
C GLN A 332 -3.56 7.06 12.14
N TYR A 333 -2.91 6.09 11.51
CA TYR A 333 -1.45 6.02 11.40
C TYR A 333 -0.90 6.69 10.14
N GLY A 334 -1.76 7.34 9.34
CA GLY A 334 -1.38 7.98 8.08
C GLY A 334 -0.92 6.97 7.03
N LEU A 335 -1.45 5.75 7.07
CA LEU A 335 -1.29 4.73 6.05
C LEU A 335 -2.44 4.81 5.05
N GLY A 336 -2.12 4.60 3.78
CA GLY A 336 -3.12 4.29 2.77
C GLY A 336 -3.70 2.88 2.95
N GLN A 337 -4.59 2.51 2.07
CA GLN A 337 -5.27 1.21 2.07
C GLN A 337 -5.20 0.59 0.67
N CYS A 338 -4.96 -0.72 0.59
CA CYS A 338 -4.98 -1.48 -0.64
C CYS A 338 -5.71 -2.80 -0.42
N PHE A 339 -6.74 -3.06 -1.22
CA PHE A 339 -7.62 -4.21 -1.02
C PHE A 339 -7.16 -5.41 -1.86
N PHE A 340 -6.95 -6.55 -1.23
CA PHE A 340 -6.75 -7.80 -1.93
C PHE A 340 -8.02 -8.66 -1.81
N ARG A 341 -8.79 -8.77 -2.87
CA ARG A 341 -8.62 -8.28 -4.25
C ARG A 341 -9.94 -7.74 -4.81
N ALA A 342 -9.91 -7.22 -6.03
CA ALA A 342 -11.05 -6.54 -6.68
C ALA A 342 -12.36 -7.33 -6.65
N LYS A 343 -12.35 -8.66 -6.90
CA LYS A 343 -13.54 -9.49 -6.86
C LYS A 343 -14.33 -9.34 -5.56
N PHE A 344 -13.69 -9.54 -4.41
CA PHE A 344 -14.39 -9.54 -3.11
C PHE A 344 -14.95 -8.17 -2.75
N LEU A 345 -14.29 -7.12 -3.24
CA LEU A 345 -14.77 -5.75 -3.11
C LEU A 345 -16.02 -5.53 -3.95
N LEU A 346 -15.96 -5.89 -5.24
CA LEU A 346 -17.05 -5.71 -6.20
C LEU A 346 -18.24 -6.65 -5.96
N ASP A 347 -18.01 -7.84 -5.40
CA ASP A 347 -19.07 -8.77 -4.97
C ASP A 347 -19.75 -8.29 -3.67
N ASN A 348 -19.26 -7.19 -3.08
CA ASN A 348 -19.81 -6.60 -1.86
C ASN A 348 -19.89 -7.60 -0.69
N VAL A 349 -18.87 -8.45 -0.52
CA VAL A 349 -18.86 -9.48 0.51
C VAL A 349 -19.07 -8.86 1.89
N GLN A 350 -20.05 -9.34 2.65
CA GLN A 350 -20.49 -8.79 3.94
C GLN A 350 -20.76 -7.27 3.91
N GLY A 351 -21.06 -6.69 2.75
CA GLY A 351 -21.38 -5.25 2.63
C GLY A 351 -20.18 -4.31 2.58
N ILE A 352 -18.97 -4.83 2.34
CA ILE A 352 -17.72 -4.02 2.32
C ILE A 352 -17.77 -2.89 1.27
N TYR A 353 -18.34 -3.15 0.09
CA TYR A 353 -18.48 -2.12 -0.95
C TYR A 353 -19.37 -0.96 -0.48
N ASN A 354 -20.53 -1.29 0.07
CA ASN A 354 -21.48 -0.30 0.59
C ASN A 354 -20.87 0.50 1.74
N TYR A 355 -20.11 -0.15 2.61
CA TYR A 355 -19.38 0.53 3.67
C TYR A 355 -18.36 1.53 3.13
N LEU A 356 -17.53 1.13 2.16
CA LEU A 356 -16.52 2.00 1.57
C LEU A 356 -17.12 3.17 0.78
N ARG A 357 -18.28 2.98 0.17
CA ARG A 357 -19.01 4.07 -0.50
C ARG A 357 -19.35 5.21 0.47
N ILE A 358 -19.63 4.89 1.72
CA ILE A 358 -19.85 5.87 2.79
C ILE A 358 -18.51 6.36 3.35
N TRP A 359 -17.66 5.42 3.77
CA TRP A 359 -16.39 5.70 4.44
C TRP A 359 -15.44 6.62 3.66
N ASN A 360 -15.33 6.40 2.36
CA ASN A 360 -14.45 7.19 1.50
C ASN A 360 -15.10 8.48 0.96
N ASN A 361 -16.41 8.68 1.15
CA ASN A 361 -17.15 9.86 0.68
C ASN A 361 -17.65 10.76 1.83
N GLN A 362 -17.14 10.59 3.03
CA GLN A 362 -17.60 11.34 4.22
C GLN A 362 -17.53 12.86 4.02
N ASP A 363 -16.49 13.37 3.35
CA ASP A 363 -16.34 14.81 3.12
C ASP A 363 -17.46 15.36 2.22
N LEU A 364 -17.76 14.68 1.12
CA LEU A 364 -18.82 15.09 0.19
C LEU A 364 -20.21 14.99 0.82
N LEU A 365 -20.40 14.06 1.74
CA LEU A 365 -21.67 13.89 2.45
C LEU A 365 -21.83 14.96 3.55
N SER A 366 -20.76 15.36 4.22
CA SER A 366 -20.78 16.43 5.21
C SER A 366 -21.08 17.80 4.57
N GLU A 367 -20.53 18.07 3.38
CA GLU A 367 -20.83 19.28 2.63
C GLU A 367 -22.29 19.34 2.13
N ARG A 368 -22.85 18.21 1.68
CA ARG A 368 -24.23 18.15 1.10
C ARG A 368 -25.34 18.15 2.14
N LEU A 369 -25.08 17.68 3.35
CA LEU A 369 -26.10 17.46 4.37
C LEU A 369 -25.99 18.40 5.58
N GLY A 370 -25.12 19.43 5.52
CA GLY A 370 -24.99 20.39 6.61
C GLY A 370 -24.53 19.78 7.94
N GLY A 371 -23.77 18.71 7.85
CA GLY A 371 -23.29 17.90 8.97
C GLY A 371 -24.03 16.57 9.05
N LEU A 372 -23.35 15.49 8.64
CA LEU A 372 -23.85 14.14 8.88
C LEU A 372 -23.76 13.79 10.36
N PRO A 373 -24.71 13.00 10.89
CA PRO A 373 -24.47 12.32 12.13
C PRO A 373 -23.18 11.48 11.98
N PRO A 374 -22.34 11.43 13.01
CA PRO A 374 -21.13 10.61 12.97
C PRO A 374 -21.51 9.20 12.54
N VAL A 375 -20.68 8.61 11.66
CA VAL A 375 -20.84 7.18 11.33
C VAL A 375 -21.00 6.42 12.63
N PRO A 376 -22.02 5.56 12.76
CA PRO A 376 -22.27 4.84 14.01
C PRO A 376 -20.94 4.27 14.50
N ALA A 377 -20.57 4.61 15.71
CA ALA A 377 -19.37 4.07 16.33
C ALA A 377 -19.46 2.55 16.20
N VAL A 378 -18.42 1.92 15.65
CA VAL A 378 -18.29 0.47 15.80
C VAL A 378 -18.38 0.22 17.29
N GLU A 379 -19.37 -0.56 17.72
CA GLU A 379 -19.54 -0.86 19.14
C GLU A 379 -18.20 -1.30 19.71
N ASP A 380 -17.81 -0.69 20.80
CA ASP A 380 -16.51 -0.80 21.41
C ASP A 380 -16.29 -2.20 21.99
N HIS A 381 -15.84 -3.12 21.16
CA HIS A 381 -15.29 -4.38 21.63
C HIS A 381 -13.82 -4.22 22.04
N GLY A 382 -13.47 -3.11 22.69
CA GLY A 382 -12.14 -2.83 23.23
C GLY A 382 -11.21 -2.05 22.28
N PHE A 383 -11.74 -1.53 21.18
CA PHE A 383 -11.05 -0.60 20.28
C PHE A 383 -11.99 0.58 20.03
N SER A 384 -11.86 1.66 20.78
CA SER A 384 -12.58 2.89 20.42
C SER A 384 -12.06 3.38 19.08
N PRO A 385 -12.89 3.42 18.03
CA PRO A 385 -12.56 4.25 16.89
C PRO A 385 -12.41 5.66 17.43
N VAL A 386 -11.42 6.38 16.96
CA VAL A 386 -11.19 7.76 17.37
C VAL A 386 -12.50 8.52 17.20
N LYS A 387 -13.17 8.82 18.30
CA LYS A 387 -14.26 9.78 18.31
C LYS A 387 -13.64 11.09 17.86
N SER A 388 -14.06 11.54 16.70
CA SER A 388 -13.80 12.84 16.10
C SER A 388 -12.33 13.20 15.84
N TYR A 389 -12.09 13.63 14.65
CA TYR A 389 -11.03 14.55 14.27
C TYR A 389 -11.29 15.92 14.94
N ASP A 390 -11.45 15.97 16.25
CA ASP A 390 -11.43 17.23 16.95
C ASP A 390 -9.96 17.67 17.03
N VAL A 391 -9.58 18.44 16.03
CA VAL A 391 -8.23 19.01 15.88
C VAL A 391 -7.96 20.02 16.99
N ARG A 392 -8.97 20.40 17.77
CA ARG A 392 -8.82 21.32 18.89
C ARG A 392 -8.40 20.57 20.16
N PRO A 393 -7.41 21.09 20.89
CA PRO A 393 -7.09 20.57 22.20
C PRO A 393 -8.35 20.56 23.07
N ASN A 394 -8.75 19.38 23.55
CA ASN A 394 -9.80 19.33 24.56
C ASN A 394 -9.23 20.03 25.82
N PRO A 395 -9.81 21.15 26.28
CA PRO A 395 -9.29 21.90 27.43
C PRO A 395 -9.28 21.07 28.73
N ALA A 396 -9.98 19.95 28.77
CA ALA A 396 -9.96 19.01 29.89
C ALA A 396 -8.75 18.05 29.90
N LEU A 397 -7.92 18.03 28.85
CA LEU A 397 -6.73 17.18 28.80
C LEU A 397 -5.47 17.99 29.06
N PRO A 398 -4.55 17.48 29.91
CA PRO A 398 -3.36 18.22 30.27
C PRO A 398 -2.37 18.32 29.13
N TYR A 399 -1.66 19.46 29.07
CA TYR A 399 -0.39 19.52 28.39
C TYR A 399 0.67 18.78 29.20
N LEU A 400 1.37 17.84 28.55
CA LEU A 400 2.43 17.08 29.19
C LEU A 400 3.68 17.97 29.31
N LYS A 401 4.22 18.04 30.53
CA LYS A 401 5.42 18.81 30.81
C LYS A 401 6.63 18.21 30.08
N ASN A 402 7.46 19.05 29.49
CA ASN A 402 8.70 18.65 28.85
C ASN A 402 9.74 19.78 28.93
N ASP A 403 11.00 19.41 28.73
CA ASP A 403 12.15 20.32 28.71
C ASP A 403 12.76 20.45 27.29
N GLY A 404 12.05 19.99 26.27
CA GLY A 404 12.51 19.91 24.89
C GLY A 404 13.27 18.62 24.56
N THR A 405 13.81 17.92 25.55
CA THR A 405 14.55 16.64 25.38
C THR A 405 13.81 15.47 26.01
N HIS A 406 13.15 15.69 27.12
CA HIS A 406 12.37 14.68 27.86
C HIS A 406 10.96 15.17 28.18
N MET A 407 10.00 14.26 28.02
CA MET A 407 8.60 14.46 28.37
C MET A 407 8.28 13.71 29.65
N GLN A 408 7.56 14.35 30.59
CA GLN A 408 7.03 13.67 31.77
C GLN A 408 5.83 12.81 31.39
N LEU A 409 5.85 11.54 31.77
CA LEU A 409 4.77 10.60 31.54
C LEU A 409 3.80 10.64 32.73
N PRO A 410 2.47 10.65 32.47
CA PRO A 410 1.50 10.45 33.53
C PRO A 410 1.67 9.06 34.17
N PRO A 411 1.33 8.88 35.46
CA PRO A 411 1.42 7.58 36.11
C PRO A 411 0.53 6.56 35.39
N LYS A 412 1.04 5.35 35.18
CA LYS A 412 0.23 4.23 34.71
C LYS A 412 -0.87 3.95 35.74
N GLY A 413 -2.11 4.26 35.40
CA GLY A 413 -3.25 3.85 36.19
C GLY A 413 -3.45 2.33 36.16
N LYS A 414 -4.11 1.76 37.22
CA LYS A 414 -4.39 0.31 37.30
C LYS A 414 -5.18 -0.28 36.13
N THR A 415 -5.76 0.56 35.26
CA THR A 415 -6.60 0.19 34.11
C THR A 415 -5.86 0.26 32.77
N LEU A 416 -4.62 0.74 32.75
CA LEU A 416 -3.84 0.93 31.50
C LEU A 416 -2.82 -0.20 31.35
N ASP A 417 -3.23 -1.26 30.68
CA ASP A 417 -2.34 -2.33 30.18
C ASP A 417 -1.65 -1.87 28.89
N ALA A 418 -0.89 -0.76 29.00
CA ALA A 418 -0.20 -0.15 27.87
C ALA A 418 1.32 -0.13 28.14
N ASP A 419 2.09 -0.64 27.17
CA ASP A 419 3.55 -0.72 27.25
C ASP A 419 4.25 0.36 26.46
N MET A 420 3.52 1.06 25.60
CA MET A 420 4.04 2.05 24.67
C MET A 420 3.19 3.33 24.69
N ILE A 421 3.81 4.42 24.26
CA ILE A 421 3.13 5.66 23.90
C ILE A 421 3.36 5.95 22.43
N ILE A 422 2.34 6.51 21.78
CA ILE A 422 2.42 7.06 20.43
C ILE A 422 2.37 8.57 20.55
N ILE A 423 3.32 9.25 19.91
CA ILE A 423 3.30 10.69 19.69
C ILE A 423 2.91 10.91 18.24
N ARG A 424 1.87 11.71 18.01
CA ARG A 424 1.37 11.97 16.66
C ARG A 424 1.08 13.45 16.45
N THR A 425 1.13 13.91 15.21
CA THR A 425 0.68 15.24 14.83
C THR A 425 -0.80 15.39 15.20
N LEU A 426 -1.29 16.63 15.33
CA LEU A 426 -2.71 16.91 15.52
C LEU A 426 -3.57 16.39 14.35
N MET A 427 -2.97 16.18 13.20
CA MET A 427 -3.59 15.55 12.02
C MET A 427 -3.62 14.01 12.10
N GLY A 428 -3.15 13.41 13.19
CA GLY A 428 -3.22 11.97 13.43
C GLY A 428 -2.02 11.15 12.94
N THR A 429 -1.04 11.75 12.26
CA THR A 429 0.16 11.04 11.78
C THR A 429 1.08 10.72 12.95
N ALA A 430 1.42 9.44 13.15
CA ALA A 430 2.39 9.02 14.16
C ALA A 430 3.80 9.54 13.77
N VAL A 431 4.46 10.22 14.71
CA VAL A 431 5.83 10.72 14.55
C VAL A 431 6.84 9.95 15.38
N ALA A 432 6.40 9.33 16.47
CA ALA A 432 7.23 8.45 17.28
C ALA A 432 6.38 7.47 18.10
N THR A 433 6.97 6.33 18.42
CA THR A 433 6.46 5.39 19.45
C THR A 433 7.58 5.10 20.42
N LEU A 434 7.30 5.33 21.71
CA LEU A 434 8.29 5.26 22.79
C LEU A 434 7.80 4.27 23.87
N PRO A 435 8.70 3.64 24.63
CA PRO A 435 8.31 2.81 25.75
C PRO A 435 7.52 3.61 26.81
N TYR A 436 6.43 3.03 27.31
CA TYR A 436 5.71 3.57 28.46
C TYR A 436 6.26 2.97 29.75
N ARG A 437 7.51 3.33 30.06
CA ARG A 437 8.25 2.84 31.22
C ARG A 437 8.87 4.00 31.98
N GLY A 438 8.82 3.94 33.31
CA GLY A 438 9.33 5.01 34.13
C GLY A 438 8.45 6.28 34.12
N SER A 439 9.03 7.40 34.53
CA SER A 439 8.35 8.70 34.69
C SER A 439 8.59 9.67 33.54
N THR A 440 9.51 9.36 32.62
CA THR A 440 9.89 10.22 31.50
C THR A 440 10.09 9.43 30.23
N ALA A 441 9.98 10.11 29.06
CA ALA A 441 10.30 9.58 27.76
C ALA A 441 11.19 10.56 27.00
N ASP A 442 12.20 10.03 26.29
CA ASP A 442 13.09 10.82 25.45
C ASP A 442 12.36 11.27 24.17
N ILE A 443 12.27 12.58 23.99
CA ILE A 443 11.66 13.24 22.82
C ILE A 443 12.67 14.07 22.03
N SER A 444 13.96 13.92 22.29
CA SER A 444 15.04 14.72 21.69
C SER A 444 15.07 14.68 20.16
N ARG A 445 14.58 13.60 19.56
CA ARG A 445 14.51 13.40 18.10
C ARG A 445 13.21 13.85 17.46
N ILE A 446 12.23 14.33 18.24
CA ILE A 446 10.93 14.77 17.73
C ILE A 446 11.06 16.26 17.40
N PRO A 447 10.70 16.71 16.18
CA PRO A 447 10.78 18.13 15.80
C PRO A 447 9.97 19.05 16.73
N SER A 448 10.29 20.35 16.76
CA SER A 448 9.43 21.35 17.42
C SER A 448 8.04 21.35 16.80
N GLY A 449 7.01 21.46 17.62
CA GLY A 449 5.62 21.40 17.15
C GLY A 449 4.64 20.98 18.24
N SER A 450 3.37 20.87 17.86
CA SER A 450 2.27 20.43 18.72
C SER A 450 1.82 19.01 18.35
N TYR A 451 1.70 18.17 19.36
CA TYR A 451 1.45 16.75 19.20
C TYR A 451 0.38 16.26 20.18
N GLU A 452 -0.29 15.19 19.81
CA GLU A 452 -1.11 14.39 20.70
C GLU A 452 -0.31 13.18 21.18
N VAL A 453 -0.40 12.87 22.46
CA VAL A 453 0.25 11.70 23.07
C VAL A 453 -0.81 10.71 23.51
N ARG A 454 -0.66 9.47 23.09
CA ARG A 454 -1.57 8.36 23.43
C ARG A 454 -0.78 7.18 23.98
N SER A 455 -1.39 6.43 24.90
CA SER A 455 -0.91 5.09 25.25
C SER A 455 -1.30 4.08 24.16
N LEU A 456 -0.56 2.99 24.07
CA LEU A 456 -0.81 1.88 23.14
C LEU A 456 -0.51 0.56 23.86
N ASN A 457 -1.46 -0.37 23.81
CA ASN A 457 -1.24 -1.74 24.28
C ASN A 457 -0.97 -2.72 23.14
N GLN A 458 -0.65 -3.96 23.49
CA GLN A 458 -0.36 -5.03 22.53
C GLN A 458 -1.56 -5.39 21.61
N LYS A 459 -2.78 -5.03 22.01
CA LYS A 459 -3.99 -5.23 21.22
C LYS A 459 -4.25 -4.06 20.25
N GLY A 460 -3.38 -3.05 20.22
CA GLY A 460 -3.55 -1.85 19.41
C GLY A 460 -4.55 -0.83 20.01
N ILE A 461 -5.01 -1.04 21.24
CA ILE A 461 -5.92 -0.11 21.91
C ILE A 461 -5.13 1.12 22.35
N THR A 462 -5.65 2.31 22.05
CA THR A 462 -5.01 3.57 22.42
C THR A 462 -5.93 4.42 23.30
N HIS A 463 -5.34 5.05 24.33
CA HIS A 463 -6.01 6.07 25.15
C HIS A 463 -5.24 7.38 25.07
N ARG A 464 -5.95 8.49 24.98
CA ARG A 464 -5.31 9.81 24.94
C ARG A 464 -4.76 10.13 26.34
N LEU A 465 -3.48 10.47 26.39
CA LEU A 465 -2.79 10.86 27.63
C LEU A 465 -2.73 12.37 27.79
N GLY A 466 -2.66 13.11 26.70
CA GLY A 466 -2.57 14.57 26.70
C GLY A 466 -2.01 15.13 25.41
N PHE A 467 -1.66 16.41 25.47
CA PHE A 467 -0.97 17.12 24.38
C PHE A 467 0.47 17.43 24.76
N LEU A 468 1.34 17.51 23.79
CA LEU A 468 2.76 17.81 23.93
C LEU A 468 3.09 18.98 23.00
N GLU A 469 3.64 20.04 23.55
CA GLU A 469 4.18 21.15 22.77
C GLU A 469 5.70 21.19 22.97
N ILE A 470 6.45 20.98 21.89
CA ILE A 470 7.91 21.00 21.88
C ILE A 470 8.37 22.34 21.29
N LYS A 471 9.03 23.14 22.10
CA LYS A 471 9.68 24.40 21.70
C LYS A 471 11.19 24.25 21.88
N ARG A 472 11.94 24.37 20.81
CA ARG A 472 13.41 24.38 20.80
C ARG A 472 13.91 25.59 20.05
#